data_4558fa82e89e4a76586b8cb85a49ba9b
#
_entry.id   4558fa82e89e4a76586b8cb85a49ba9b
#
_cell.length_a   1.000
_cell.length_b   1.000
_cell.length_c   1.000
_cell.angle_alpha   90.00
_cell.angle_beta   90.00
_cell.angle_gamma   90.00
#
_symmetry.space_group_name_H-M   'P 1'
#
loop_
_entity.id
_entity.type
_entity.pdbx_description
1 polymer ?
#
loop_
_entity_poly.entity_id
_entity_poly.type
_entity_poly.pdbx_seq_one_letter_code
_entity_poly.pdbx_strand_id
1 'polypeptide(L)'
;MYGVLQVVMRDTSLLDGLTKEDCVSISGVIEHRDEETYNPKIPTGTIELEAHSVEVLGRVYKQVPFEIMTSKETREDVRLKYRYLDLRNKKVKDNMIFRSQVISFLRQKMTEMGFLEIQTPILCASSPEGARDYIVPSRKFKGKFYALPQAPQQYKQLLMVAGFDKYFQIAPCFRDEDARADRSPGEFYQLDFEMSFATQEDVFKVGEEVLSATFEKFAPEGSVVTQAPYPIISYKQAMLEFGTDKPDLRNPLRIIDLT
;
A
#
# COMPACT_ATOMS: atom_id res chain seq x y z
N MET A 1 3.20 -14.34 -10.46
CA MET A 1 4.48 -14.95 -10.13
C MET A 1 4.20 -16.24 -9.43
N TYR A 2 4.74 -17.32 -9.98
CA TYR A 2 4.29 -18.66 -9.60
C TYR A 2 5.23 -19.34 -8.60
N GLY A 3 6.47 -18.90 -8.48
CA GLY A 3 7.40 -19.46 -7.51
C GLY A 3 8.87 -19.31 -7.92
N VAL A 4 9.73 -20.04 -7.21
CA VAL A 4 11.16 -20.17 -7.47
C VAL A 4 11.46 -21.65 -7.58
N LEU A 5 12.17 -22.06 -8.61
CA LEU A 5 12.62 -23.45 -8.81
C LEU A 5 14.13 -23.44 -9.03
N GLN A 6 14.82 -24.38 -8.39
CA GLN A 6 16.23 -24.62 -8.67
C GLN A 6 16.35 -25.40 -9.98
N VAL A 7 17.24 -24.94 -10.84
CA VAL A 7 17.59 -25.63 -12.08
C VAL A 7 19.04 -26.09 -12.01
N VAL A 8 19.26 -27.36 -12.31
CA VAL A 8 20.59 -27.96 -12.38
C VAL A 8 20.93 -28.16 -13.87
N MET A 9 22.12 -27.74 -14.25
CA MET A 9 22.64 -27.90 -15.60
C MET A 9 23.94 -28.71 -15.51
N ARG A 10 23.87 -29.97 -15.92
CA ARG A 10 25.05 -30.83 -15.97
C ARG A 10 25.96 -30.48 -17.16
N ASP A 11 25.33 -30.10 -18.28
CA ASP A 11 26.06 -29.52 -19.40
C ASP A 11 26.17 -28.01 -19.23
N THR A 12 27.36 -27.58 -18.85
CA THR A 12 27.66 -26.16 -18.59
C THR A 12 27.62 -25.29 -19.85
N SER A 13 27.66 -25.89 -21.06
CA SER A 13 27.51 -25.16 -22.32
C SER A 13 26.14 -24.49 -22.45
N LEU A 14 25.10 -25.01 -21.76
CA LEU A 14 23.78 -24.39 -21.69
C LEU A 14 23.77 -23.02 -20.97
N LEU A 15 24.82 -22.70 -20.24
CA LEU A 15 24.98 -21.40 -19.56
C LEU A 15 25.69 -20.35 -20.44
N ASP A 16 26.26 -20.77 -21.58
CA ASP A 16 27.05 -19.88 -22.41
C ASP A 16 26.25 -18.67 -22.88
N GLY A 17 26.76 -17.48 -22.55
CA GLY A 17 26.13 -16.21 -22.90
C GLY A 17 24.87 -15.85 -22.11
N LEU A 18 24.51 -16.62 -21.06
CA LEU A 18 23.47 -16.23 -20.13
C LEU A 18 24.00 -15.25 -19.09
N THR A 19 23.18 -14.29 -18.77
CA THR A 19 23.46 -13.31 -17.71
C THR A 19 22.35 -13.30 -16.66
N LYS A 20 22.65 -12.77 -15.47
CA LYS A 20 21.62 -12.57 -14.45
C LYS A 20 20.46 -11.76 -15.00
N GLU A 21 19.24 -12.19 -14.69
CA GLU A 21 17.98 -11.57 -15.07
C GLU A 21 17.59 -11.76 -16.56
N ASP A 22 18.32 -12.57 -17.33
CA ASP A 22 17.84 -13.01 -18.63
C ASP A 22 16.52 -13.78 -18.47
N CYS A 23 15.62 -13.58 -19.41
CA CYS A 23 14.37 -14.35 -19.48
C CYS A 23 14.61 -15.58 -20.34
N VAL A 24 14.42 -16.76 -19.74
CA VAL A 24 14.71 -18.04 -20.41
C VAL A 24 13.52 -19.00 -20.31
N SER A 25 13.40 -19.87 -21.30
CA SER A 25 12.58 -21.07 -21.25
C SER A 25 13.49 -22.26 -21.07
N ILE A 26 13.23 -23.11 -20.09
CA ILE A 26 14.08 -24.26 -19.78
C ILE A 26 13.23 -25.52 -19.84
N SER A 27 13.70 -26.50 -20.62
CA SER A 27 13.08 -27.83 -20.69
C SER A 27 14.00 -28.86 -20.07
N GLY A 28 13.40 -29.79 -19.30
CA GLY A 28 14.14 -30.83 -18.60
C GLY A 28 13.21 -31.73 -17.80
N VAL A 29 13.80 -32.50 -16.89
CA VAL A 29 13.07 -33.43 -16.02
C VAL A 29 13.06 -32.91 -14.59
N ILE A 30 11.91 -32.98 -13.94
CA ILE A 30 11.79 -32.68 -12.50
C ILE A 30 12.26 -33.89 -11.72
N GLU A 31 13.21 -33.68 -10.82
CA GLU A 31 13.75 -34.69 -9.95
C GLU A 31 13.53 -34.32 -8.48
N HIS A 32 13.42 -35.33 -7.62
CA HIS A 32 13.51 -35.17 -6.19
C HIS A 32 14.97 -34.96 -5.79
N ARG A 33 15.22 -34.00 -4.95
CA ARG A 33 16.54 -33.77 -4.37
C ARG A 33 16.79 -34.78 -3.25
N ASP A 34 18.05 -35.10 -3.01
CA ASP A 34 18.45 -35.87 -1.84
C ASP A 34 18.15 -35.08 -0.56
N GLU A 35 17.75 -35.75 0.52
CA GLU A 35 17.40 -35.10 1.79
C GLU A 35 18.49 -34.15 2.31
N GLU A 36 19.74 -34.49 2.10
CA GLU A 36 20.91 -33.68 2.49
C GLU A 36 21.03 -32.37 1.70
N THR A 37 20.40 -32.30 0.51
CA THR A 37 20.45 -31.15 -0.39
C THR A 37 19.15 -30.32 -0.40
N TYR A 38 18.18 -30.65 0.44
CA TYR A 38 16.95 -29.89 0.56
C TYR A 38 17.22 -28.43 0.91
N ASN A 39 16.54 -27.54 0.22
CA ASN A 39 16.66 -26.10 0.45
C ASN A 39 15.38 -25.55 1.12
N PRO A 40 15.33 -25.43 2.45
CA PRO A 40 14.16 -24.94 3.16
C PRO A 40 13.86 -23.44 2.90
N LYS A 41 14.75 -22.72 2.22
CA LYS A 41 14.58 -21.29 1.92
C LYS A 41 13.62 -21.02 0.74
N ILE A 42 13.32 -22.05 -0.05
CA ILE A 42 12.39 -21.92 -1.19
C ILE A 42 11.27 -22.95 -1.09
N PRO A 43 10.02 -22.59 -1.51
CA PRO A 43 8.87 -23.51 -1.40
C PRO A 43 9.02 -24.82 -2.18
N THR A 44 9.84 -24.84 -3.24
CA THR A 44 10.12 -25.98 -4.11
C THR A 44 11.45 -26.67 -3.74
N GLY A 45 11.92 -26.47 -2.54
CA GLY A 45 13.27 -26.89 -2.13
C GLY A 45 13.53 -28.39 -2.07
N THR A 46 12.50 -29.23 -2.20
CA THR A 46 12.59 -30.69 -2.26
C THR A 46 12.72 -31.24 -3.68
N ILE A 47 12.56 -30.36 -4.68
CA ILE A 47 12.64 -30.74 -6.10
C ILE A 47 13.58 -29.82 -6.84
N GLU A 48 14.09 -30.27 -7.98
CA GLU A 48 14.87 -29.47 -8.92
C GLU A 48 14.55 -29.89 -10.36
N LEU A 49 14.86 -29.00 -11.32
CA LEU A 49 14.76 -29.27 -12.73
C LEU A 49 16.15 -29.59 -13.29
N GLU A 50 16.40 -30.83 -13.74
CA GLU A 50 17.56 -31.14 -14.53
C GLU A 50 17.31 -30.66 -15.98
N ALA A 51 18.07 -29.64 -16.38
CA ALA A 51 17.88 -29.00 -17.66
C ALA A 51 18.51 -29.78 -18.81
N HIS A 52 17.75 -29.98 -19.88
CA HIS A 52 18.22 -30.57 -21.14
C HIS A 52 18.42 -29.52 -22.21
N SER A 53 17.65 -28.42 -22.16
CA SER A 53 17.78 -27.31 -23.10
C SER A 53 17.38 -25.99 -22.48
N VAL A 54 17.98 -24.91 -22.98
CA VAL A 54 17.69 -23.52 -22.59
C VAL A 54 17.46 -22.69 -23.84
N GLU A 55 16.33 -22.02 -23.88
CA GLU A 55 15.99 -21.03 -24.90
C GLU A 55 15.96 -19.65 -24.30
N VAL A 56 16.69 -18.70 -24.87
CA VAL A 56 16.70 -17.31 -24.42
C VAL A 56 15.53 -16.55 -25.01
N LEU A 57 14.53 -16.22 -24.21
CA LEU A 57 13.35 -15.45 -24.62
C LEU A 57 13.62 -13.94 -24.61
N GLY A 58 14.51 -13.47 -23.73
CA GLY A 58 14.88 -12.08 -23.66
C GLY A 58 16.20 -11.87 -22.91
N ARG A 59 17.09 -11.10 -23.50
CA ARG A 59 18.41 -10.82 -22.93
C ARG A 59 18.44 -9.51 -22.16
N VAL A 60 19.25 -9.47 -21.11
CA VAL A 60 19.64 -8.25 -20.42
C VAL A 60 20.85 -7.62 -21.11
N TYR A 61 20.63 -6.50 -21.80
CA TYR A 61 21.67 -5.80 -22.54
C TYR A 61 22.54 -4.86 -21.70
N LYS A 62 22.07 -4.51 -20.50
CA LYS A 62 22.77 -3.61 -19.58
C LYS A 62 22.76 -4.22 -18.20
N GLN A 63 23.89 -4.15 -17.52
CA GLN A 63 23.96 -4.58 -16.12
C GLN A 63 22.89 -3.87 -15.27
N VAL A 64 22.16 -4.64 -14.47
CA VAL A 64 21.19 -4.09 -13.52
C VAL A 64 21.91 -3.21 -12.49
N PRO A 65 21.32 -2.08 -12.07
CA PRO A 65 21.98 -1.09 -11.21
C PRO A 65 22.22 -1.57 -9.78
N PHE A 66 21.59 -2.65 -9.36
CA PHE A 66 21.74 -3.28 -8.05
C PHE A 66 21.24 -4.73 -8.07
N GLU A 67 21.69 -5.52 -7.12
CA GLU A 67 21.19 -6.87 -6.90
C GLU A 67 19.76 -6.85 -6.37
N ILE A 68 18.82 -7.52 -7.04
CA ILE A 68 17.39 -7.44 -6.73
C ILE A 68 17.08 -7.99 -5.33
N MET A 69 17.71 -9.11 -4.95
CA MET A 69 17.44 -9.76 -3.67
C MET A 69 17.83 -8.88 -2.47
N THR A 70 18.88 -8.09 -2.61
CA THR A 70 19.41 -7.19 -1.59
C THR A 70 19.13 -5.71 -1.88
N SER A 71 18.17 -5.41 -2.74
CA SER A 71 17.88 -4.03 -3.18
C SER A 71 17.65 -3.06 -2.01
N LYS A 72 17.14 -3.53 -0.88
CA LYS A 72 16.94 -2.69 0.33
C LYS A 72 18.24 -2.13 0.94
N GLU A 73 19.39 -2.72 0.64
CA GLU A 73 20.71 -2.25 1.06
C GLU A 73 21.26 -1.16 0.12
N THR A 74 20.61 -0.98 -1.04
CA THR A 74 20.94 0.06 -2.01
C THR A 74 20.34 1.39 -1.58
N ARG A 75 21.04 2.49 -1.87
CA ARG A 75 20.56 3.86 -1.60
C ARG A 75 19.18 4.10 -2.21
N GLU A 76 18.35 4.83 -1.47
CA GLU A 76 16.95 5.04 -1.84
C GLU A 76 16.78 5.79 -3.16
N ASP A 77 17.64 6.78 -3.45
CA ASP A 77 17.62 7.52 -4.72
C ASP A 77 17.80 6.62 -5.94
N VAL A 78 18.69 5.62 -5.84
CA VAL A 78 18.91 4.63 -6.90
C VAL A 78 17.72 3.69 -7.02
N ARG A 79 17.18 3.23 -5.90
CA ARG A 79 15.99 2.35 -5.85
C ARG A 79 14.76 3.02 -6.44
N LEU A 80 14.54 4.30 -6.12
CA LEU A 80 13.42 5.09 -6.66
C LEU A 80 13.57 5.32 -8.16
N LYS A 81 14.79 5.60 -8.64
CA LYS A 81 15.07 5.74 -10.08
C LYS A 81 14.75 4.46 -10.87
N TYR A 82 15.02 3.30 -10.28
CA TYR A 82 14.78 2.00 -10.89
C TYR A 82 13.70 1.22 -10.12
N ARG A 83 12.62 1.89 -9.74
CA ARG A 83 11.57 1.35 -8.89
C ARG A 83 10.97 0.04 -9.39
N TYR A 84 10.86 -0.12 -10.70
CA TYR A 84 10.36 -1.34 -11.33
C TYR A 84 11.25 -2.57 -11.07
N LEU A 85 12.56 -2.39 -10.86
CA LEU A 85 13.48 -3.46 -10.43
C LEU A 85 13.37 -3.69 -8.92
N ASP A 86 13.33 -2.63 -8.12
CA ASP A 86 13.17 -2.73 -6.67
C ASP A 86 11.88 -3.45 -6.27
N LEU A 87 10.79 -3.26 -7.03
CA LEU A 87 9.53 -3.99 -6.85
C LEU A 87 9.63 -5.51 -7.13
N ARG A 88 10.72 -6.00 -7.69
CA ARG A 88 10.99 -7.44 -7.84
C ARG A 88 11.54 -8.06 -6.55
N ASN A 89 12.08 -7.25 -5.63
CA ASN A 89 12.45 -7.72 -4.29
C ASN A 89 11.20 -8.21 -3.56
N LYS A 90 11.27 -9.43 -3.02
CA LYS A 90 10.10 -10.09 -2.41
C LYS A 90 9.45 -9.22 -1.33
N LYS A 91 10.23 -8.66 -0.40
CA LYS A 91 9.67 -7.84 0.70
C LYS A 91 8.99 -6.56 0.20
N VAL A 92 9.56 -5.92 -0.83
CA VAL A 92 8.99 -4.70 -1.41
C VAL A 92 7.69 -5.01 -2.15
N LYS A 93 7.69 -6.10 -2.90
CA LYS A 93 6.53 -6.59 -3.62
C LYS A 93 5.41 -7.04 -2.67
N ASP A 94 5.74 -7.77 -1.61
CA ASP A 94 4.76 -8.24 -0.62
C ASP A 94 4.02 -7.04 0.01
N ASN A 95 4.68 -5.91 0.26
CA ASN A 95 4.02 -4.68 0.73
C ASN A 95 2.98 -4.15 -0.27
N MET A 96 3.26 -4.22 -1.57
CA MET A 96 2.30 -3.80 -2.60
C MET A 96 1.10 -4.74 -2.69
N ILE A 97 1.35 -6.05 -2.57
CA ILE A 97 0.29 -7.06 -2.52
C ILE A 97 -0.57 -6.86 -1.28
N PHE A 98 0.05 -6.69 -0.13
CA PHE A 98 -0.64 -6.42 1.14
C PHE A 98 -1.52 -5.17 1.05
N ARG A 99 -0.98 -4.05 0.54
CA ARG A 99 -1.77 -2.83 0.31
C ARG A 99 -2.98 -3.09 -0.59
N SER A 100 -2.80 -3.84 -1.66
CA SER A 100 -3.90 -4.20 -2.58
C SER A 100 -4.99 -5.02 -1.88
N GLN A 101 -4.59 -5.99 -1.04
CA GLN A 101 -5.52 -6.82 -0.27
C GLN A 101 -6.30 -5.99 0.76
N VAL A 102 -5.63 -5.07 1.47
CA VAL A 102 -6.29 -4.16 2.43
C VAL A 102 -7.31 -3.28 1.71
N ILE A 103 -6.95 -2.66 0.59
CA ILE A 103 -7.87 -1.81 -0.17
C ILE A 103 -9.07 -2.60 -0.69
N SER A 104 -8.85 -3.81 -1.20
CA SER A 104 -9.93 -4.69 -1.66
C SER A 104 -10.89 -5.05 -0.51
N PHE A 105 -10.35 -5.36 0.65
CA PHE A 105 -11.14 -5.67 1.84
C PHE A 105 -11.95 -4.46 2.32
N LEU A 106 -11.35 -3.26 2.37
CA LEU A 106 -12.05 -2.03 2.75
C LEU A 106 -13.24 -1.76 1.82
N ARG A 107 -13.07 -1.93 0.50
CA ARG A 107 -14.18 -1.79 -0.46
C ARG A 107 -15.29 -2.80 -0.20
N GLN A 108 -14.94 -4.06 0.00
CA GLN A 108 -15.91 -5.10 0.31
C GLN A 108 -16.67 -4.77 1.59
N LYS A 109 -15.96 -4.41 2.66
CA LYS A 109 -16.55 -4.10 3.97
C LYS A 109 -17.51 -2.90 3.89
N MET A 110 -17.10 -1.81 3.23
CA MET A 110 -17.97 -0.64 3.04
C MET A 110 -19.23 -0.97 2.23
N THR A 111 -19.08 -1.79 1.17
CA THR A 111 -20.22 -2.23 0.36
C THR A 111 -21.19 -3.10 1.17
N GLU A 112 -20.69 -4.02 1.99
CA GLU A 112 -21.50 -4.86 2.91
C GLU A 112 -22.28 -4.03 3.94
N MET A 113 -21.72 -2.90 4.36
CA MET A 113 -22.38 -1.92 5.24
C MET A 113 -23.37 -1.01 4.51
N GLY A 114 -23.60 -1.23 3.21
CA GLY A 114 -24.55 -0.52 2.38
C GLY A 114 -24.07 0.82 1.83
N PHE A 115 -22.75 1.06 1.83
CA PHE A 115 -22.17 2.24 1.18
C PHE A 115 -21.98 2.02 -0.32
N LEU A 116 -22.21 3.05 -1.12
CA LEU A 116 -21.99 3.06 -2.55
C LEU A 116 -20.64 3.73 -2.88
N GLU A 117 -19.77 3.04 -3.62
CA GLU A 117 -18.52 3.63 -4.09
C GLU A 117 -18.78 4.55 -5.27
N ILE A 118 -18.49 5.85 -5.11
CA ILE A 118 -18.64 6.85 -6.16
C ILE A 118 -17.31 7.61 -6.29
N GLN A 119 -16.74 7.60 -7.50
CA GLN A 119 -15.53 8.38 -7.81
C GLN A 119 -15.90 9.83 -8.12
N THR A 120 -15.18 10.75 -7.49
CA THR A 120 -15.32 12.19 -7.69
C THR A 120 -14.26 12.73 -8.66
N PRO A 121 -14.47 13.89 -9.29
CA PRO A 121 -13.50 14.50 -10.19
C PRO A 121 -12.16 14.78 -9.52
N ILE A 122 -11.06 14.53 -10.25
CA ILE A 122 -9.68 14.85 -9.83
C ILE A 122 -9.27 16.24 -10.31
N LEU A 123 -9.67 16.64 -11.53
CA LEU A 123 -9.46 18.01 -12.00
C LEU A 123 -10.65 18.87 -11.54
N CYS A 124 -10.44 19.62 -10.48
CA CYS A 124 -11.51 20.42 -9.86
C CYS A 124 -11.10 21.89 -9.68
N ALA A 125 -11.97 22.67 -9.08
CA ALA A 125 -11.62 24.00 -8.60
C ALA A 125 -10.86 23.92 -7.29
N SER A 126 -10.07 24.94 -6.98
CA SER A 126 -9.41 25.07 -5.68
C SER A 126 -10.44 25.03 -4.54
N SER A 127 -10.07 24.29 -3.48
CA SER A 127 -10.87 24.16 -2.28
C SER A 127 -10.03 24.55 -1.06
N PRO A 128 -10.51 25.46 -0.19
CA PRO A 128 -9.76 25.97 0.95
C PRO A 128 -9.73 24.96 2.11
N GLU A 129 -9.02 23.83 1.94
CA GLU A 129 -8.97 22.77 2.96
C GLU A 129 -7.72 22.82 3.86
N GLY A 130 -6.99 23.94 3.82
CA GLY A 130 -5.90 24.22 4.74
C GLY A 130 -4.49 23.92 4.23
N ALA A 131 -4.32 23.05 3.23
CA ALA A 131 -3.05 22.83 2.54
C ALA A 131 -2.94 23.70 1.27
N ARG A 132 -1.74 23.78 0.69
CA ARG A 132 -1.58 24.36 -0.66
C ARG A 132 -2.04 23.36 -1.72
N ASP A 133 -2.68 23.91 -2.78
CA ASP A 133 -3.12 23.09 -3.90
C ASP A 133 -1.99 22.81 -4.87
N TYR A 134 -1.97 21.59 -5.41
CA TYR A 134 -1.31 21.33 -6.70
C TYR A 134 -2.21 21.85 -7.81
N ILE A 135 -1.67 22.70 -8.68
CA ILE A 135 -2.44 23.34 -9.77
C ILE A 135 -2.01 22.81 -11.15
N VAL A 136 -3.00 22.68 -12.05
CA VAL A 136 -2.81 22.25 -13.43
C VAL A 136 -3.28 23.36 -14.37
N PRO A 137 -2.39 23.97 -15.19
CA PRO A 137 -2.78 25.01 -16.12
C PRO A 137 -3.79 24.52 -17.15
N SER A 138 -4.83 25.30 -17.39
CA SER A 138 -5.82 25.00 -18.43
C SER A 138 -5.30 25.42 -19.81
N ARG A 139 -5.21 24.47 -20.74
CA ARG A 139 -4.91 24.78 -22.14
C ARG A 139 -6.05 25.49 -22.87
N LYS A 140 -7.31 25.20 -22.44
CA LYS A 140 -8.52 25.73 -23.08
C LYS A 140 -8.83 27.15 -22.65
N PHE A 141 -8.56 27.48 -21.38
CA PHE A 141 -8.88 28.79 -20.80
C PHE A 141 -7.62 29.46 -20.31
N LYS A 142 -7.15 30.47 -21.08
CA LYS A 142 -5.93 31.23 -20.76
C LYS A 142 -6.05 31.88 -19.37
N GLY A 143 -5.03 31.72 -18.55
CA GLY A 143 -4.97 32.27 -17.19
C GLY A 143 -5.86 31.54 -16.16
N LYS A 144 -6.48 30.41 -16.53
CA LYS A 144 -7.24 29.55 -15.62
C LYS A 144 -6.46 28.28 -15.28
N PHE A 145 -6.75 27.73 -14.10
CA PHE A 145 -6.12 26.53 -13.56
C PHE A 145 -7.19 25.58 -13.01
N TYR A 146 -6.90 24.32 -13.09
CA TYR A 146 -7.51 23.29 -12.24
C TYR A 146 -6.66 23.09 -10.99
N ALA A 147 -7.28 22.63 -9.92
CA ALA A 147 -6.59 22.15 -8.74
C ALA A 147 -6.77 20.63 -8.63
N LEU A 148 -5.78 19.95 -8.03
CA LEU A 148 -5.93 18.56 -7.59
C LEU A 148 -6.61 18.55 -6.22
N PRO A 149 -7.53 17.59 -5.92
CA PRO A 149 -8.32 17.61 -4.70
C PRO A 149 -7.45 17.33 -3.46
N GLN A 150 -7.59 18.15 -2.43
CA GLN A 150 -7.02 17.87 -1.11
C GLN A 150 -7.82 16.80 -0.35
N ALA A 151 -9.14 16.76 -0.60
CA ALA A 151 -10.11 15.77 -0.19
C ALA A 151 -11.39 15.97 -1.04
N PRO A 152 -12.28 14.98 -1.18
CA PRO A 152 -13.52 15.12 -1.95
C PRO A 152 -14.67 15.81 -1.18
N GLN A 153 -14.36 16.70 -0.23
CA GLN A 153 -15.30 17.23 0.75
C GLN A 153 -16.55 17.88 0.12
N GLN A 154 -16.39 18.74 -0.88
CA GLN A 154 -17.52 19.41 -1.53
C GLN A 154 -18.36 18.41 -2.33
N TYR A 155 -17.73 17.50 -3.03
CA TYR A 155 -18.42 16.50 -3.86
C TYR A 155 -19.24 15.53 -3.03
N LYS A 156 -18.71 15.02 -1.91
CA LYS A 156 -19.45 14.09 -1.07
C LYS A 156 -20.68 14.75 -0.42
N GLN A 157 -20.59 16.04 -0.04
CA GLN A 157 -21.75 16.80 0.42
C GLN A 157 -22.82 16.98 -0.67
N LEU A 158 -22.38 17.25 -1.90
CA LEU A 158 -23.31 17.34 -3.04
C LEU A 158 -23.98 15.98 -3.35
N LEU A 159 -23.28 14.86 -3.13
CA LEU A 159 -23.87 13.54 -3.26
C LEU A 159 -24.96 13.31 -2.22
N MET A 160 -24.78 13.77 -0.97
CA MET A 160 -25.84 13.71 0.06
C MET A 160 -27.07 14.55 -0.38
N VAL A 161 -26.85 15.75 -0.87
CA VAL A 161 -27.92 16.60 -1.43
C VAL A 161 -28.63 15.94 -2.63
N ALA A 162 -27.88 15.17 -3.42
CA ALA A 162 -28.41 14.41 -4.56
C ALA A 162 -29.20 13.14 -4.15
N GLY A 163 -29.27 12.83 -2.86
CA GLY A 163 -30.06 11.70 -2.34
C GLY A 163 -29.28 10.38 -2.23
N PHE A 164 -27.95 10.43 -2.23
CA PHE A 164 -27.12 9.25 -1.92
C PHE A 164 -26.90 9.18 -0.40
N ASP A 165 -27.59 8.30 0.29
CA ASP A 165 -27.59 8.28 1.75
C ASP A 165 -26.28 7.78 2.37
N LYS A 166 -25.52 6.95 1.66
CA LYS A 166 -24.24 6.40 2.10
C LYS A 166 -23.26 6.34 0.94
N TYR A 167 -22.22 7.14 1.00
CA TYR A 167 -21.15 7.22 0.01
C TYR A 167 -19.84 6.78 0.61
N PHE A 168 -18.99 6.15 -0.18
CA PHE A 168 -17.55 6.03 0.11
C PHE A 168 -16.70 6.09 -1.14
N GLN A 169 -15.41 6.31 -0.96
CA GLN A 169 -14.40 6.28 -2.01
C GLN A 169 -13.02 5.98 -1.42
N ILE A 170 -12.18 5.25 -2.14
CA ILE A 170 -10.73 5.28 -1.90
C ILE A 170 -10.20 6.48 -2.68
N ALA A 171 -10.25 7.64 -2.04
CA ALA A 171 -10.03 8.94 -2.67
C ALA A 171 -8.54 9.27 -2.82
N PRO A 172 -8.04 9.56 -4.03
CA PRO A 172 -6.74 10.18 -4.20
C PRO A 172 -6.78 11.61 -3.68
N CYS A 173 -5.85 11.94 -2.79
CA CYS A 173 -5.72 13.25 -2.16
C CYS A 173 -4.33 13.82 -2.39
N PHE A 174 -4.27 15.13 -2.61
CA PHE A 174 -3.07 15.84 -2.98
C PHE A 174 -2.91 17.08 -2.09
N ARG A 175 -1.77 17.20 -1.39
CA ARG A 175 -1.48 18.37 -0.54
C ARG A 175 -0.05 18.78 -0.75
N ASP A 176 0.17 20.02 -1.22
CA ASP A 176 1.50 20.59 -1.41
C ASP A 176 2.02 21.08 -0.06
N GLU A 177 2.45 20.16 0.74
CA GLU A 177 3.04 20.37 2.07
C GLU A 177 4.44 19.77 2.11
N ASP A 178 5.22 20.18 3.09
CA ASP A 178 6.56 19.63 3.32
C ASP A 178 6.45 18.15 3.65
N ALA A 179 7.10 17.33 2.83
CA ALA A 179 7.13 15.88 3.02
C ALA A 179 7.85 15.55 4.35
N ARG A 180 7.22 14.68 5.14
CA ARG A 180 7.83 14.10 6.33
C ARG A 180 8.30 12.68 6.02
N ALA A 181 9.46 12.31 6.56
CA ALA A 181 10.07 11.01 6.28
C ALA A 181 9.18 9.79 6.61
N ASP A 182 8.26 9.96 7.57
CA ASP A 182 7.34 8.94 8.09
C ASP A 182 5.91 9.05 7.56
N ARG A 183 5.63 10.05 6.69
CA ARG A 183 4.26 10.36 6.24
C ARG A 183 4.22 10.70 4.76
N SER A 184 2.99 10.99 4.30
CA SER A 184 2.64 11.26 2.93
C SER A 184 3.61 12.19 2.18
N PRO A 185 4.03 11.80 0.97
CA PRO A 185 4.85 12.63 0.08
C PRO A 185 4.03 13.70 -0.68
N GLY A 186 2.86 14.11 -0.19
CA GLY A 186 1.97 15.05 -0.86
C GLY A 186 0.86 14.39 -1.69
N GLU A 187 0.99 13.12 -2.04
CA GLU A 187 -0.05 12.29 -2.65
C GLU A 187 -0.34 11.08 -1.75
N PHE A 188 -1.60 10.89 -1.39
CA PHE A 188 -2.04 9.77 -0.56
C PHE A 188 -3.47 9.38 -0.87
N TYR A 189 -3.94 8.27 -0.29
CA TYR A 189 -5.31 7.79 -0.45
C TYR A 189 -6.03 7.78 0.89
N GLN A 190 -7.28 8.23 0.88
CA GLN A 190 -8.17 8.16 2.03
C GLN A 190 -9.28 7.14 1.77
N LEU A 191 -9.62 6.34 2.76
CA LEU A 191 -10.96 5.78 2.83
C LEU A 191 -11.87 6.92 3.28
N ASP A 192 -12.52 7.56 2.34
CA ASP A 192 -13.44 8.66 2.59
C ASP A 192 -14.88 8.17 2.51
N PHE A 193 -15.73 8.59 3.45
CA PHE A 193 -17.15 8.26 3.43
C PHE A 193 -18.00 9.38 4.00
N GLU A 194 -19.28 9.37 3.62
CA GLU A 194 -20.26 10.34 4.09
C GLU A 194 -21.62 9.65 4.25
N MET A 195 -22.41 10.10 5.22
CA MET A 195 -23.73 9.56 5.52
C MET A 195 -24.74 10.69 5.73
N SER A 196 -25.94 10.54 5.13
CA SER A 196 -27.09 11.39 5.44
C SER A 196 -27.76 10.97 6.75
N PHE A 197 -28.42 11.90 7.42
CA PHE A 197 -29.25 11.66 8.64
C PHE A 197 -28.48 10.95 9.78
N ALA A 198 -27.17 11.18 9.85
CA ALA A 198 -26.28 10.52 10.82
C ALA A 198 -25.86 11.48 11.94
N THR A 199 -25.72 10.93 13.13
CA THR A 199 -25.08 11.58 14.28
C THR A 199 -23.57 11.29 14.32
N GLN A 200 -22.84 11.95 15.21
CA GLN A 200 -21.43 11.66 15.44
C GLN A 200 -21.23 10.18 15.87
N GLU A 201 -22.09 9.66 16.70
CA GLU A 201 -22.04 8.29 17.19
C GLU A 201 -22.24 7.27 16.05
N ASP A 202 -23.06 7.59 15.06
CA ASP A 202 -23.26 6.72 13.89
C ASP A 202 -21.99 6.67 13.02
N VAL A 203 -21.29 7.79 12.87
CA VAL A 203 -20.00 7.83 12.17
C VAL A 203 -18.94 7.03 12.94
N PHE A 204 -18.90 7.16 14.27
CA PHE A 204 -17.96 6.38 15.10
C PHE A 204 -18.22 4.87 14.98
N LYS A 205 -19.47 4.41 14.99
CA LYS A 205 -19.80 2.99 14.81
C LYS A 205 -19.28 2.44 13.46
N VAL A 206 -19.45 3.20 12.38
CA VAL A 206 -18.90 2.81 11.07
C VAL A 206 -17.38 2.71 11.14
N GLY A 207 -16.71 3.72 11.70
CA GLY A 207 -15.26 3.74 11.87
C GLY A 207 -14.75 2.55 12.69
N GLU A 208 -15.38 2.29 13.83
CA GLU A 208 -15.04 1.16 14.71
C GLU A 208 -15.21 -0.19 14.00
N GLU A 209 -16.32 -0.39 13.30
CA GLU A 209 -16.59 -1.64 12.61
C GLU A 209 -15.57 -1.90 11.47
N VAL A 210 -15.28 -0.88 10.67
CA VAL A 210 -14.32 -0.99 9.57
C VAL A 210 -12.90 -1.22 10.07
N LEU A 211 -12.47 -0.47 11.11
CA LEU A 211 -11.12 -0.57 11.66
C LEU A 211 -10.91 -1.90 12.37
N SER A 212 -11.84 -2.31 13.25
CA SER A 212 -11.75 -3.59 13.97
C SER A 212 -11.64 -4.76 12.98
N ALA A 213 -12.55 -4.83 12.01
CA ALA A 213 -12.53 -5.90 11.00
C ALA A 213 -11.24 -5.90 10.16
N THR A 214 -10.70 -4.71 9.86
CA THR A 214 -9.45 -4.58 9.10
C THR A 214 -8.26 -5.07 9.91
N PHE A 215 -8.13 -4.64 11.16
CA PHE A 215 -7.04 -5.08 12.03
C PHE A 215 -7.13 -6.57 12.34
N GLU A 216 -8.31 -7.10 12.64
CA GLU A 216 -8.50 -8.54 12.87
C GLU A 216 -8.04 -9.37 11.68
N LYS A 217 -8.37 -8.95 10.46
CA LYS A 217 -8.00 -9.68 9.25
C LYS A 217 -6.53 -9.60 8.89
N PHE A 218 -5.87 -8.48 9.15
CA PHE A 218 -4.54 -8.19 8.64
C PHE A 218 -3.45 -8.05 9.71
N ALA A 219 -3.80 -8.16 10.99
CA ALA A 219 -2.78 -8.18 12.04
C ALA A 219 -1.83 -9.37 11.88
N PRO A 220 -0.53 -9.19 12.09
CA PRO A 220 0.41 -10.29 12.14
C PRO A 220 0.03 -11.33 13.19
N GLU A 221 0.38 -12.58 12.94
CA GLU A 221 0.17 -13.66 13.90
C GLU A 221 0.78 -13.32 15.28
N GLY A 222 0.03 -13.58 16.35
CA GLY A 222 0.42 -13.24 17.73
C GLY A 222 0.16 -11.79 18.13
N SER A 223 -0.35 -10.94 17.23
CA SER A 223 -0.74 -9.57 17.59
C SER A 223 -2.05 -9.54 18.40
N VAL A 224 -2.11 -8.62 19.36
CA VAL A 224 -3.35 -8.32 20.08
C VAL A 224 -4.04 -7.16 19.39
N VAL A 225 -5.28 -7.38 18.95
CA VAL A 225 -6.11 -6.35 18.32
C VAL A 225 -7.09 -5.79 19.35
N THR A 226 -7.06 -4.46 19.53
CA THR A 226 -8.02 -3.78 20.41
C THR A 226 -9.42 -3.91 19.82
N GLN A 227 -10.36 -4.37 20.65
CA GLN A 227 -11.75 -4.54 20.27
C GLN A 227 -12.54 -3.24 20.45
N ALA A 228 -13.56 -3.04 19.63
CA ALA A 228 -14.55 -1.98 19.85
C ALA A 228 -15.48 -2.33 21.06
N PRO A 229 -16.06 -1.32 21.75
CA PRO A 229 -15.92 0.12 21.47
C PRO A 229 -14.56 0.66 21.90
N TYR A 230 -14.00 1.56 21.12
CA TYR A 230 -12.72 2.19 21.45
C TYR A 230 -12.89 3.25 22.54
N PRO A 231 -11.88 3.49 23.40
CA PRO A 231 -11.93 4.54 24.41
C PRO A 231 -12.00 5.92 23.75
N ILE A 232 -12.90 6.76 24.25
CA ILE A 232 -13.04 8.15 23.81
C ILE A 232 -12.23 9.03 24.76
N ILE A 233 -11.23 9.72 24.21
CA ILE A 233 -10.37 10.65 24.96
C ILE A 233 -10.61 12.06 24.41
N SER A 234 -10.99 12.99 25.30
CA SER A 234 -11.17 14.37 24.86
C SER A 234 -9.84 15.00 24.46
N TYR A 235 -9.88 15.99 23.54
CA TYR A 235 -8.68 16.72 23.12
C TYR A 235 -7.92 17.32 24.33
N LYS A 236 -8.66 17.92 25.27
CA LYS A 236 -8.07 18.48 26.48
C LYS A 236 -7.33 17.44 27.32
N GLN A 237 -7.93 16.27 27.50
CA GLN A 237 -7.32 15.15 28.21
C GLN A 237 -6.11 14.60 27.46
N ALA A 238 -6.22 14.42 26.13
CA ALA A 238 -5.12 13.94 25.30
C ALA A 238 -3.90 14.85 25.38
N MET A 239 -4.10 16.18 25.29
CA MET A 239 -3.02 17.15 25.42
C MET A 239 -2.43 17.23 26.82
N LEU A 240 -3.28 17.12 27.86
CA LEU A 240 -2.82 17.18 29.26
C LEU A 240 -2.00 15.96 29.66
N GLU A 241 -2.50 14.75 29.35
CA GLU A 241 -1.89 13.50 29.81
C GLU A 241 -0.79 12.97 28.88
N PHE A 242 -0.87 13.26 27.56
CA PHE A 242 0.02 12.66 26.55
C PHE A 242 0.83 13.70 25.75
N GLY A 243 0.48 14.97 25.79
CA GLY A 243 1.14 16.03 24.99
C GLY A 243 0.89 15.93 23.49
N THR A 244 -0.09 15.16 23.06
CA THR A 244 -0.42 14.92 21.65
C THR A 244 -1.90 14.64 21.46
N ASP A 245 -2.45 15.02 20.32
CA ASP A 245 -3.82 14.71 19.90
C ASP A 245 -3.98 13.26 19.37
N LYS A 246 -2.89 12.50 19.30
CA LYS A 246 -2.85 11.10 18.81
C LYS A 246 -2.06 10.22 19.78
N PRO A 247 -2.58 9.99 21.01
CA PRO A 247 -1.86 9.23 22.01
C PRO A 247 -1.69 7.76 21.65
N ASP A 248 -0.49 7.23 21.86
CA ASP A 248 -0.24 5.79 21.79
C ASP A 248 -0.52 5.17 23.17
N LEU A 249 -1.68 4.52 23.31
CA LEU A 249 -2.10 3.93 24.57
C LEU A 249 -1.29 2.72 25.04
N ARG A 250 -0.40 2.19 24.18
CA ARG A 250 0.57 1.14 24.55
C ARG A 250 1.70 1.72 25.40
N ASN A 251 1.95 3.04 25.29
CA ASN A 251 2.87 3.73 26.17
C ASN A 251 2.21 4.05 27.51
N PRO A 252 2.70 3.50 28.65
CA PRO A 252 2.11 3.73 29.96
C PRO A 252 2.41 5.10 30.56
N LEU A 253 3.34 5.86 29.96
CA LEU A 253 3.75 7.15 30.48
C LEU A 253 2.61 8.18 30.36
N ARG A 254 2.43 8.96 31.42
CA ARG A 254 1.49 10.07 31.49
C ARG A 254 2.19 11.31 31.99
N ILE A 255 1.81 12.45 31.45
CA ILE A 255 2.21 13.76 31.97
C ILE A 255 1.35 14.02 33.22
N ILE A 256 1.98 14.39 34.32
CA ILE A 256 1.32 14.72 35.58
C ILE A 256 1.50 16.21 35.85
N ASP A 257 0.40 16.89 36.12
CA ASP A 257 0.42 18.26 36.59
C ASP A 257 0.81 18.26 38.09
N LEU A 258 1.84 19.02 38.43
CA LEU A 258 2.37 19.13 39.78
C LEU A 258 2.02 20.47 40.44
N THR A 259 1.19 21.30 39.81
CA THR A 259 0.77 22.61 40.33
C THR A 259 -0.53 22.55 41.09
#